data_b1ca9f6cad1b5bce5abc54b931970387
#
_entry.id   b1ca9f6cad1b5bce5abc54b931970387
#
_cell.length_a   1.000
_cell.length_b   1.000
_cell.length_c   1.000
_cell.angle_alpha   90.00
_cell.angle_beta   90.00
_cell.angle_gamma   90.00
#
_symmetry.space_group_name_H-M   'P 1'
#
loop_
_entity.id
_entity.type
_entity.pdbx_description
1 polymer ?
#
loop_
_entity_poly.entity_id
_entity_poly.type
_entity_poly.pdbx_seq_one_letter_code
_entity_poly.pdbx_strand_id
1 'polypeptide(L)'
;VENDAGDLRVRHSAGTATPEFRDLVVPAGFGLASKVAATREPAWVARYESMQAAPHDPRIDSAVQAEGLVSFLGVPLAVGDEVLGALFACNRFAYDYSPDEVLLLSAFADHAAAVLHTARALAERAAATGAAEEAYRELQTHLAATERASAIHEELTAAVVSGATVVDLSTTMSRRLQRTVWALDADGLTPRYYDIPEDARAAADPNGYVAALYASAMAAMTDLLR
;
A
#
# COMPACT_ATOMS: atom_id res chain seq x y z
N VAL A 1 1.23 -0.88 -20.15
CA VAL A 1 1.41 -1.81 -19.05
C VAL A 1 0.25 -2.75 -19.07
N GLU A 2 0.54 -4.01 -19.28
CA GLU A 2 -0.42 -5.11 -19.22
C GLU A 2 -0.98 -5.18 -17.78
N ASN A 3 -2.30 -5.28 -17.64
CA ASN A 3 -2.92 -5.66 -16.39
C ASN A 3 -3.17 -7.18 -16.42
N ASP A 4 -3.67 -7.78 -15.32
CA ASP A 4 -3.97 -9.22 -15.20
C ASP A 4 -4.94 -9.76 -16.30
N ALA A 5 -5.58 -8.86 -17.05
CA ALA A 5 -6.48 -9.19 -18.17
C ALA A 5 -5.79 -9.06 -19.56
N GLY A 6 -4.52 -8.64 -19.63
CA GLY A 6 -3.80 -8.40 -20.88
C GLY A 6 -4.20 -7.10 -21.60
N ASP A 7 -4.93 -6.21 -20.95
CA ASP A 7 -5.31 -4.93 -21.51
C ASP A 7 -4.11 -3.95 -21.53
N LEU A 8 -4.03 -3.14 -22.57
CA LEU A 8 -3.03 -2.09 -22.69
C LEU A 8 -3.65 -0.72 -22.40
N ARG A 9 -2.95 0.10 -21.63
CA ARG A 9 -3.39 1.48 -21.34
C ARG A 9 -2.39 2.48 -21.85
N VAL A 10 -2.86 3.57 -22.46
CA VAL A 10 -2.02 4.72 -22.77
C VAL A 10 -1.48 5.30 -21.46
N ARG A 11 -0.16 5.36 -21.33
CA ARG A 11 0.52 5.89 -20.15
C ARG A 11 1.11 7.26 -20.38
N HIS A 12 1.68 7.45 -21.55
CA HIS A 12 2.26 8.72 -21.98
C HIS A 12 1.95 8.93 -23.44
N SER A 13 1.68 10.17 -23.80
CA SER A 13 1.48 10.60 -25.17
C SER A 13 2.06 11.99 -25.36
N ALA A 14 2.62 12.25 -26.53
CA ALA A 14 3.08 13.55 -26.95
C ALA A 14 2.36 13.93 -28.24
N GLY A 15 1.91 15.17 -28.35
CA GLY A 15 1.16 15.65 -29.52
C GLY A 15 -0.31 15.22 -29.57
N THR A 16 -0.84 14.61 -28.52
CA THR A 16 -2.27 14.30 -28.39
C THR A 16 -3.04 15.49 -27.84
N ALA A 17 -4.24 15.73 -28.40
CA ALA A 17 -5.10 16.87 -28.03
C ALA A 17 -6.27 16.45 -27.14
N THR A 18 -6.77 15.21 -27.29
CA THR A 18 -8.01 14.76 -26.64
C THR A 18 -7.76 13.99 -25.34
N PRO A 19 -8.59 14.22 -24.30
CA PRO A 19 -8.54 13.41 -23.06
C PRO A 19 -8.89 11.94 -23.31
N GLU A 20 -9.83 11.67 -24.21
CA GLU A 20 -10.31 10.33 -24.54
C GLU A 20 -9.19 9.42 -25.01
N PHE A 21 -8.23 9.96 -25.78
CA PHE A 21 -7.08 9.21 -26.23
C PHE A 21 -6.03 9.01 -25.14
N ARG A 22 -5.85 9.99 -24.23
CA ARG A 22 -4.89 9.88 -23.11
C ARG A 22 -5.27 8.82 -22.11
N ASP A 23 -6.57 8.63 -21.89
CA ASP A 23 -7.09 7.65 -20.93
C ASP A 23 -7.51 6.34 -21.58
N LEU A 24 -7.18 6.16 -22.89
CA LEU A 24 -7.59 5.01 -23.67
C LEU A 24 -7.05 3.71 -23.08
N VAL A 25 -7.95 2.75 -22.91
CA VAL A 25 -7.65 1.36 -22.59
C VAL A 25 -7.98 0.52 -23.82
N VAL A 26 -7.00 -0.21 -24.30
CA VAL A 26 -7.10 -1.15 -25.43
C VAL A 26 -7.29 -2.55 -24.83
N PRO A 27 -8.48 -3.18 -24.96
CA PRO A 27 -8.70 -4.52 -24.48
C PRO A 27 -7.79 -5.54 -25.18
N ALA A 28 -7.48 -6.61 -24.47
CA ALA A 28 -6.70 -7.71 -25.03
C ALA A 28 -7.33 -8.25 -26.32
N GLY A 29 -6.51 -8.46 -27.35
CA GLY A 29 -6.95 -8.96 -28.64
C GLY A 29 -7.53 -7.92 -29.61
N PHE A 30 -7.69 -6.66 -29.18
CA PHE A 30 -8.24 -5.59 -30.01
C PHE A 30 -7.18 -4.58 -30.46
N GLY A 31 -7.38 -4.02 -31.65
CA GLY A 31 -6.53 -2.97 -32.20
C GLY A 31 -5.10 -3.40 -32.49
N LEU A 32 -4.34 -2.46 -33.09
CA LEU A 32 -2.95 -2.71 -33.50
C LEU A 32 -2.03 -2.94 -32.29
N ALA A 33 -2.35 -2.36 -31.14
CA ALA A 33 -1.53 -2.48 -29.95
C ALA A 33 -1.49 -3.92 -29.41
N SER A 34 -2.65 -4.57 -29.33
CA SER A 34 -2.71 -5.99 -28.92
C SER A 34 -2.00 -6.90 -29.92
N LYS A 35 -2.10 -6.60 -31.22
CA LYS A 35 -1.34 -7.35 -32.23
C LYS A 35 0.16 -7.26 -32.00
N VAL A 36 0.68 -6.04 -31.86
CA VAL A 36 2.11 -5.79 -31.62
C VAL A 36 2.60 -6.49 -30.35
N ALA A 37 1.82 -6.41 -29.28
CA ALA A 37 2.17 -7.09 -28.03
C ALA A 37 2.17 -8.62 -28.18
N ALA A 38 1.17 -9.19 -28.86
CA ALA A 38 1.04 -10.63 -29.03
C ALA A 38 2.07 -11.23 -29.99
N THR A 39 2.36 -10.55 -31.12
CA THR A 39 3.33 -11.04 -32.11
C THR A 39 4.77 -10.72 -31.75
N ARG A 40 4.99 -9.72 -30.89
CA ARG A 40 6.32 -9.13 -30.58
C ARG A 40 7.04 -8.60 -31.81
N GLU A 41 6.28 -8.24 -32.83
CA GLU A 41 6.81 -7.71 -34.10
C GLU A 41 6.26 -6.33 -34.35
N PRO A 42 7.01 -5.46 -35.06
CA PRO A 42 6.48 -4.21 -35.58
C PRO A 42 5.27 -4.44 -36.46
N ALA A 43 4.29 -3.56 -36.35
CA ALA A 43 3.13 -3.57 -37.24
C ALA A 43 2.69 -2.14 -37.54
N TRP A 44 2.27 -1.90 -38.77
CA TRP A 44 1.82 -0.57 -39.21
C TRP A 44 0.61 -0.63 -40.12
N VAL A 45 -0.09 0.48 -40.18
CA VAL A 45 -1.21 0.69 -41.07
C VAL A 45 -1.14 2.10 -41.66
N ALA A 46 -1.24 2.22 -42.98
CA ALA A 46 -1.25 3.51 -43.67
C ALA A 46 -2.58 4.27 -43.44
N ARG A 47 -3.67 3.53 -43.24
CA ARG A 47 -4.99 4.05 -42.89
C ARG A 47 -5.65 3.15 -41.85
N TYR A 48 -5.94 3.69 -40.69
CA TYR A 48 -6.55 2.95 -39.57
C TYR A 48 -7.91 2.36 -39.97
N GLU A 49 -8.75 3.12 -40.68
CA GLU A 49 -10.09 2.69 -41.09
C GLU A 49 -10.06 1.43 -41.99
N SER A 50 -8.97 1.19 -42.70
CA SER A 50 -8.79 0.00 -43.55
C SER A 50 -8.05 -1.15 -42.86
N MET A 51 -7.83 -1.06 -41.58
CA MET A 51 -7.10 -2.07 -40.81
C MET A 51 -7.90 -3.38 -40.77
N GLN A 52 -7.30 -4.46 -41.28
CA GLN A 52 -7.84 -5.83 -41.19
C GLN A 52 -6.99 -6.70 -40.28
N ALA A 53 -5.93 -6.14 -39.71
CA ALA A 53 -4.90 -6.88 -38.99
C ALA A 53 -5.30 -7.27 -37.57
N ALA A 54 -6.33 -6.61 -37.01
CA ALA A 54 -6.88 -6.89 -35.70
C ALA A 54 -8.35 -6.45 -35.62
N PRO A 55 -9.15 -7.04 -34.72
CA PRO A 55 -10.53 -6.61 -34.49
C PRO A 55 -10.61 -5.13 -34.07
N HIS A 56 -11.64 -4.45 -34.51
CA HIS A 56 -11.98 -3.09 -34.08
C HIS A 56 -12.80 -3.09 -32.81
N ASP A 57 -12.56 -2.12 -31.92
CA ASP A 57 -13.40 -1.80 -30.77
C ASP A 57 -13.95 -0.39 -30.93
N PRO A 58 -15.27 -0.16 -30.81
CA PRO A 58 -15.89 1.15 -31.04
C PRO A 58 -15.33 2.28 -30.16
N ARG A 59 -14.81 1.96 -28.97
CA ARG A 59 -14.22 2.94 -28.07
C ARG A 59 -12.85 3.39 -28.58
N ILE A 60 -12.06 2.44 -29.11
CA ILE A 60 -10.76 2.75 -29.72
C ILE A 60 -10.99 3.57 -30.97
N ASP A 61 -11.92 3.15 -31.83
CA ASP A 61 -12.25 3.84 -33.09
C ASP A 61 -12.70 5.27 -32.86
N SER A 62 -13.56 5.49 -31.84
CA SER A 62 -14.03 6.82 -31.44
C SER A 62 -12.87 7.70 -30.94
N ALA A 63 -11.97 7.16 -30.12
CA ALA A 63 -10.83 7.90 -29.59
C ALA A 63 -9.82 8.26 -30.70
N VAL A 64 -9.55 7.33 -31.63
CA VAL A 64 -8.70 7.55 -32.79
C VAL A 64 -9.28 8.63 -33.70
N GLN A 65 -10.59 8.57 -33.95
CA GLN A 65 -11.30 9.56 -34.78
C GLN A 65 -11.31 10.94 -34.11
N ALA A 66 -11.61 11.02 -32.81
CA ALA A 66 -11.60 12.27 -32.05
C ALA A 66 -10.24 12.95 -32.09
N GLU A 67 -9.15 12.17 -32.03
CA GLU A 67 -7.77 12.65 -32.12
C GLU A 67 -7.34 12.96 -33.54
N GLY A 68 -8.11 12.52 -34.54
CA GLY A 68 -7.82 12.72 -35.98
C GLY A 68 -6.64 11.89 -36.46
N LEU A 69 -6.32 10.79 -35.82
CA LEU A 69 -5.22 9.93 -36.24
C LEU A 69 -5.62 9.02 -37.39
N VAL A 70 -4.73 8.91 -38.38
CA VAL A 70 -5.01 8.18 -39.64
C VAL A 70 -4.03 7.02 -39.83
N SER A 71 -2.74 7.21 -39.64
CA SER A 71 -1.75 6.14 -39.80
C SER A 71 -1.01 5.84 -38.52
N PHE A 72 -0.62 4.58 -38.34
CA PHE A 72 0.01 4.07 -37.15
C PHE A 72 1.18 3.17 -37.48
N LEU A 73 2.27 3.34 -36.76
CA LEU A 73 3.36 2.38 -36.66
C LEU A 73 3.50 2.01 -35.17
N GLY A 74 3.34 0.75 -34.86
CA GLY A 74 3.53 0.19 -33.52
C GLY A 74 4.73 -0.73 -33.47
N VAL A 75 5.51 -0.64 -32.40
CA VAL A 75 6.64 -1.52 -32.10
C VAL A 75 6.53 -2.03 -30.66
N PRO A 76 6.97 -3.26 -30.37
CA PRO A 76 6.91 -3.82 -29.03
C PRO A 76 7.93 -3.14 -28.09
N LEU A 77 7.54 -2.94 -26.84
CA LEU A 77 8.46 -2.66 -25.75
C LEU A 77 8.71 -3.98 -25.03
N ALA A 78 9.77 -4.68 -25.35
CA ALA A 78 10.04 -6.02 -24.84
C ALA A 78 11.48 -6.18 -24.37
N VAL A 79 11.69 -7.00 -23.33
CA VAL A 79 13.01 -7.40 -22.85
C VAL A 79 13.03 -8.93 -22.69
N GLY A 80 13.80 -9.62 -23.54
CA GLY A 80 13.75 -11.08 -23.61
C GLY A 80 12.34 -11.57 -23.97
N ASP A 81 11.77 -12.38 -23.12
CA ASP A 81 10.41 -12.91 -23.30
C ASP A 81 9.30 -12.04 -22.71
N GLU A 82 9.64 -11.03 -21.94
CA GLU A 82 8.68 -10.13 -21.30
C GLU A 82 8.28 -8.98 -22.22
N VAL A 83 6.97 -8.81 -22.46
CA VAL A 83 6.40 -7.65 -23.16
C VAL A 83 5.93 -6.64 -22.13
N LEU A 84 6.56 -5.48 -22.10
CA LEU A 84 6.23 -4.38 -21.18
C LEU A 84 5.10 -3.49 -21.73
N GLY A 85 4.83 -3.56 -23.04
CA GLY A 85 3.84 -2.75 -23.73
C GLY A 85 4.18 -2.56 -25.20
N ALA A 86 3.65 -1.49 -25.80
CA ALA A 86 3.94 -1.10 -27.17
C ALA A 86 4.16 0.41 -27.26
N LEU A 87 5.00 0.82 -28.22
CA LEU A 87 5.27 2.22 -28.56
C LEU A 87 4.71 2.51 -29.94
N PHE A 88 4.08 3.67 -30.09
CA PHE A 88 3.45 4.06 -31.36
C PHE A 88 3.96 5.41 -31.86
N ALA A 89 4.18 5.48 -33.19
CA ALA A 89 4.24 6.71 -33.95
C ALA A 89 2.99 6.80 -34.84
N CYS A 90 2.33 7.96 -34.83
CA CYS A 90 1.06 8.16 -35.50
C CYS A 90 1.06 9.46 -36.32
N ASN A 91 0.33 9.48 -37.43
CA ASN A 91 0.11 10.69 -38.21
C ASN A 91 -1.39 10.97 -38.41
N ARG A 92 -1.73 12.25 -38.65
CA ARG A 92 -3.10 12.71 -38.98
C ARG A 92 -3.38 12.69 -40.51
N PHE A 93 -2.57 11.99 -41.25
CA PHE A 93 -2.71 11.76 -42.70
C PHE A 93 -2.28 10.34 -43.03
N ALA A 94 -2.70 9.85 -44.20
CA ALA A 94 -2.29 8.55 -44.68
C ALA A 94 -0.80 8.54 -44.92
N TYR A 95 -0.09 7.53 -44.41
CA TYR A 95 1.35 7.45 -44.51
C TYR A 95 1.82 5.99 -44.52
N ASP A 96 2.68 5.67 -45.48
CA ASP A 96 3.36 4.38 -45.56
C ASP A 96 4.74 4.50 -44.92
N TYR A 97 4.92 3.81 -43.81
CA TYR A 97 6.18 3.84 -43.07
C TYR A 97 7.28 3.07 -43.82
N SER A 98 8.43 3.69 -43.97
CA SER A 98 9.60 3.08 -44.58
C SER A 98 10.27 2.06 -43.63
N PRO A 99 11.03 1.10 -44.17
CA PRO A 99 11.80 0.17 -43.37
C PRO A 99 12.76 0.86 -42.38
N ASP A 100 13.34 1.99 -42.78
CA ASP A 100 14.26 2.76 -41.95
C ASP A 100 13.54 3.39 -40.71
N GLU A 101 12.31 3.88 -40.90
CA GLU A 101 11.49 4.42 -39.83
C GLU A 101 11.05 3.32 -38.84
N VAL A 102 10.69 2.15 -39.37
CA VAL A 102 10.37 0.98 -38.54
C VAL A 102 11.59 0.57 -37.71
N LEU A 103 12.77 0.50 -38.36
CA LEU A 103 14.02 0.15 -37.66
C LEU A 103 14.38 1.18 -36.59
N LEU A 104 14.25 2.47 -36.92
CA LEU A 104 14.56 3.56 -35.97
C LEU A 104 13.65 3.51 -34.74
N LEU A 105 12.32 3.36 -34.94
CA LEU A 105 11.37 3.28 -33.85
C LEU A 105 11.58 2.02 -33.01
N SER A 106 11.91 0.89 -33.66
CA SER A 106 12.23 -0.37 -32.94
C SER A 106 13.48 -0.23 -32.09
N ALA A 107 14.56 0.34 -32.60
CA ALA A 107 15.77 0.58 -31.81
C ALA A 107 15.53 1.50 -30.61
N PHE A 108 14.67 2.51 -30.78
CA PHE A 108 14.25 3.36 -29.66
C PHE A 108 13.41 2.58 -28.64
N ALA A 109 12.49 1.72 -29.11
CA ALA A 109 11.64 0.90 -28.25
C ALA A 109 12.46 -0.11 -27.44
N ASP A 110 13.47 -0.75 -28.03
CA ASP A 110 14.38 -1.67 -27.33
C ASP A 110 15.12 -0.95 -26.19
N HIS A 111 15.63 0.25 -26.47
CA HIS A 111 16.30 1.05 -25.44
C HIS A 111 15.32 1.48 -24.32
N ALA A 112 14.14 1.96 -24.70
CA ALA A 112 13.10 2.34 -23.74
C ALA A 112 12.63 1.16 -22.87
N ALA A 113 12.47 -0.01 -23.49
CA ALA A 113 12.11 -1.23 -22.78
C ALA A 113 13.16 -1.62 -21.73
N ALA A 114 14.46 -1.57 -22.08
CA ALA A 114 15.54 -1.87 -21.14
C ALA A 114 15.55 -0.90 -19.94
N VAL A 115 15.35 0.40 -20.19
CA VAL A 115 15.25 1.42 -19.13
C VAL A 115 14.04 1.17 -18.24
N LEU A 116 12.87 0.90 -18.83
CA LEU A 116 11.63 0.63 -18.09
C LEU A 116 11.74 -0.63 -17.24
N HIS A 117 12.30 -1.72 -17.80
CA HIS A 117 12.53 -2.96 -17.07
C HIS A 117 13.46 -2.74 -15.87
N THR A 118 14.58 -2.03 -16.08
CA THR A 118 15.52 -1.71 -14.99
C THR A 118 14.85 -0.87 -13.90
N ALA A 119 14.08 0.16 -14.29
CA ALA A 119 13.38 1.02 -13.35
C ALA A 119 12.34 0.25 -12.51
N ARG A 120 11.60 -0.68 -13.13
CA ARG A 120 10.66 -1.57 -12.41
C ARG A 120 11.37 -2.46 -11.41
N ALA A 121 12.44 -3.14 -11.83
CA ALA A 121 13.22 -4.01 -10.96
C ALA A 121 13.79 -3.25 -9.74
N LEU A 122 14.26 -2.03 -9.95
CA LEU A 122 14.73 -1.16 -8.85
C LEU A 122 13.59 -0.76 -7.90
N ALA A 123 12.42 -0.41 -8.44
CA ALA A 123 11.26 -0.04 -7.64
C ALA A 123 10.74 -1.23 -6.80
N GLU A 124 10.69 -2.42 -7.38
CA GLU A 124 10.29 -3.65 -6.69
C GLU A 124 11.27 -4.00 -5.56
N ARG A 125 12.58 -3.89 -5.82
CA ARG A 125 13.60 -4.10 -4.76
C ARG A 125 13.47 -3.08 -3.64
N ALA A 126 13.26 -1.81 -3.96
CA ALA A 126 13.07 -0.76 -2.96
C ALA A 126 11.81 -1.03 -2.11
N ALA A 127 10.71 -1.43 -2.73
CA ALA A 127 9.47 -1.80 -2.03
C ALA A 127 9.66 -3.01 -1.12
N ALA A 128 10.34 -4.07 -1.61
CA ALA A 128 10.64 -5.26 -0.81
C ALA A 128 11.55 -4.95 0.39
N THR A 129 12.56 -4.10 0.19
CA THR A 129 13.46 -3.66 1.28
C THR A 129 12.68 -2.87 2.33
N GLY A 130 11.83 -1.92 1.91
CA GLY A 130 10.99 -1.14 2.82
C GLY A 130 10.03 -2.01 3.64
N ALA A 131 9.39 -2.98 3.01
CA ALA A 131 8.50 -3.93 3.70
C ALA A 131 9.26 -4.80 4.71
N ALA A 132 10.48 -5.25 4.38
CA ALA A 132 11.32 -6.03 5.28
C ALA A 132 11.77 -5.20 6.50
N GLU A 133 12.14 -3.94 6.29
CA GLU A 133 12.53 -3.03 7.38
C GLU A 133 11.35 -2.73 8.32
N GLU A 134 10.16 -2.58 7.78
CA GLU A 134 8.94 -2.36 8.58
C GLU A 134 8.60 -3.59 9.42
N ALA A 135 8.61 -4.78 8.83
CA ALA A 135 8.40 -6.04 9.52
C ALA A 135 9.45 -6.29 10.62
N TYR A 136 10.72 -5.95 10.37
CA TYR A 136 11.79 -6.06 11.36
C TYR A 136 11.57 -5.10 12.55
N ARG A 137 11.15 -3.86 12.29
CA ARG A 137 10.84 -2.87 13.33
C ARG A 137 9.65 -3.31 14.18
N GLU A 138 8.62 -3.87 13.56
CA GLU A 138 7.46 -4.42 14.26
C GLU A 138 7.87 -5.59 15.16
N LEU A 139 8.67 -6.52 14.64
CA LEU A 139 9.20 -7.64 15.40
C LEU A 139 10.02 -7.18 16.61
N GLN A 140 10.90 -6.20 16.43
CA GLN A 140 11.68 -5.63 17.55
C GLN A 140 10.77 -5.02 18.62
N THR A 141 9.71 -4.34 18.23
CA THR A 141 8.74 -3.77 19.16
C THR A 141 8.02 -4.85 19.96
N HIS A 142 7.61 -5.92 19.30
CA HIS A 142 6.99 -7.08 19.94
C HIS A 142 7.93 -7.81 20.90
N LEU A 143 9.18 -8.03 20.49
CA LEU A 143 10.19 -8.66 21.37
C LEU A 143 10.43 -7.82 22.61
N ALA A 144 10.62 -6.51 22.47
CA ALA A 144 10.82 -5.61 23.60
C ALA A 144 9.60 -5.55 24.54
N ALA A 145 8.39 -5.69 24.01
CA ALA A 145 7.18 -5.77 24.83
C ALA A 145 7.10 -7.09 25.58
N THR A 146 7.43 -8.20 24.93
CA THR A 146 7.44 -9.53 25.55
C THR A 146 8.50 -9.64 26.66
N GLU A 147 9.72 -9.14 26.40
CA GLU A 147 10.79 -9.11 27.39
C GLU A 147 10.40 -8.29 28.62
N ARG A 148 9.77 -7.11 28.41
CA ARG A 148 9.25 -6.30 29.55
C ARG A 148 8.18 -7.03 30.33
N ALA A 149 7.24 -7.70 29.64
CA ALA A 149 6.19 -8.47 30.30
C ALA A 149 6.77 -9.64 31.11
N SER A 150 7.75 -10.37 30.57
CA SER A 150 8.45 -11.44 31.26
C SER A 150 9.19 -10.94 32.51
N ALA A 151 9.92 -9.84 32.37
CA ALA A 151 10.64 -9.24 33.52
C ALA A 151 9.69 -8.81 34.63
N ILE A 152 8.54 -8.22 34.30
CA ILE A 152 7.50 -7.87 35.27
C ILE A 152 6.93 -9.13 35.93
N HIS A 153 6.65 -10.16 35.12
CA HIS A 153 6.12 -11.42 35.66
C HIS A 153 7.10 -12.10 36.63
N GLU A 154 8.37 -12.15 36.29
CA GLU A 154 9.42 -12.71 37.17
C GLU A 154 9.52 -11.92 38.48
N GLU A 155 9.52 -10.58 38.41
CA GLU A 155 9.57 -9.70 39.60
C GLU A 155 8.35 -9.93 40.50
N LEU A 156 7.14 -9.98 39.92
CA LEU A 156 5.92 -10.24 40.70
C LEU A 156 5.90 -11.64 41.32
N THR A 157 6.35 -12.64 40.56
CA THR A 157 6.43 -14.02 41.06
C THR A 157 7.40 -14.12 42.21
N ALA A 158 8.57 -13.53 42.10
CA ALA A 158 9.57 -13.49 43.17
C ALA A 158 9.03 -12.77 44.43
N ALA A 159 8.31 -11.67 44.24
CA ALA A 159 7.66 -10.95 45.33
C ALA A 159 6.62 -11.82 46.03
N VAL A 160 5.76 -12.53 45.31
CA VAL A 160 4.76 -13.46 45.88
C VAL A 160 5.44 -14.57 46.66
N VAL A 161 6.47 -15.19 46.11
CA VAL A 161 7.21 -16.27 46.81
C VAL A 161 7.90 -15.77 48.10
N SER A 162 8.33 -14.50 48.12
CA SER A 162 8.91 -13.86 49.32
C SER A 162 7.86 -13.37 50.34
N GLY A 163 6.58 -13.58 50.07
CA GLY A 163 5.49 -13.24 51.01
C GLY A 163 4.97 -11.80 50.87
N ALA A 164 5.17 -11.18 49.68
CA ALA A 164 4.63 -9.86 49.40
C ALA A 164 3.09 -9.87 49.48
N THR A 165 2.54 -8.82 50.05
CA THR A 165 1.10 -8.61 50.14
C THR A 165 0.54 -8.06 48.80
N VAL A 166 -0.79 -8.08 48.67
CA VAL A 166 -1.48 -7.45 47.53
C VAL A 166 -1.13 -5.96 47.42
N VAL A 167 -0.88 -5.31 48.56
CA VAL A 167 -0.42 -3.91 48.63
C VAL A 167 0.92 -3.73 47.94
N ASP A 168 1.88 -4.58 48.31
CA ASP A 168 3.25 -4.51 47.74
C ASP A 168 3.25 -4.75 46.24
N LEU A 169 2.44 -5.71 45.78
CA LEU A 169 2.27 -6.01 44.36
C LEU A 169 1.64 -4.84 43.58
N SER A 170 0.56 -4.26 44.17
CA SER A 170 -0.13 -3.12 43.54
C SER A 170 0.76 -1.90 43.46
N THR A 171 1.57 -1.64 44.48
CA THR A 171 2.55 -0.54 44.49
C THR A 171 3.64 -0.76 43.47
N THR A 172 4.14 -1.98 43.32
CA THR A 172 5.13 -2.34 42.31
C THR A 172 4.57 -2.16 40.91
N MET A 173 3.35 -2.64 40.63
CA MET A 173 2.67 -2.47 39.37
C MET A 173 2.42 -0.99 39.03
N SER A 174 1.96 -0.20 40.02
CA SER A 174 1.72 1.24 39.83
C SER A 174 3.00 1.98 39.42
N ARG A 175 4.12 1.70 40.09
CA ARG A 175 5.43 2.28 39.72
C ARG A 175 5.89 1.86 38.33
N ARG A 176 5.73 0.60 37.98
CA ARG A 176 6.17 0.06 36.67
C ARG A 176 5.35 0.61 35.50
N LEU A 177 4.03 0.69 35.68
CA LEU A 177 3.12 1.17 34.66
C LEU A 177 3.01 2.70 34.63
N GLN A 178 3.51 3.40 35.68
CA GLN A 178 3.30 4.84 35.90
C GLN A 178 1.81 5.21 35.84
N ARG A 179 0.96 4.34 36.36
CA ARG A 179 -0.50 4.46 36.41
C ARG A 179 -1.03 4.04 37.74
N THR A 180 -2.19 4.57 38.13
CA THR A 180 -2.91 4.12 39.30
C THR A 180 -3.40 2.68 39.10
N VAL A 181 -3.06 1.78 40.04
CA VAL A 181 -3.49 0.38 40.03
C VAL A 181 -4.47 0.16 41.17
N TRP A 182 -5.56 -0.49 40.89
CA TRP A 182 -6.64 -0.77 41.83
C TRP A 182 -6.72 -2.27 42.05
N ALA A 183 -6.81 -2.69 43.30
CA ALA A 183 -7.11 -4.06 43.69
C ALA A 183 -8.47 -4.07 44.41
N LEU A 184 -9.40 -4.90 43.93
CA LEU A 184 -10.71 -5.10 44.54
C LEU A 184 -10.72 -6.46 45.23
N ASP A 185 -11.24 -6.51 46.45
CA ASP A 185 -11.43 -7.76 47.20
C ASP A 185 -12.63 -8.53 46.63
N ALA A 186 -12.56 -9.87 46.64
CA ALA A 186 -13.63 -10.75 46.17
C ALA A 186 -14.93 -10.58 46.95
N ASP A 187 -14.86 -10.11 48.20
CA ASP A 187 -16.00 -9.81 49.03
C ASP A 187 -16.66 -8.47 48.74
N GLY A 188 -16.17 -7.73 47.78
CA GLY A 188 -16.85 -6.62 47.09
C GLY A 188 -17.09 -5.35 47.88
N LEU A 189 -16.63 -5.23 49.12
CA LEU A 189 -17.15 -4.22 50.04
C LEU A 189 -16.18 -3.11 50.42
N THR A 190 -14.88 -3.24 50.18
CA THR A 190 -13.94 -2.13 50.44
C THR A 190 -12.81 -2.11 49.41
N PRO A 191 -12.90 -1.23 48.42
CA PRO A 191 -11.75 -0.98 47.58
C PRO A 191 -10.62 -0.41 48.40
N ARG A 192 -9.51 -1.10 48.41
CA ARG A 192 -8.30 -0.60 49.04
C ARG A 192 -7.54 0.22 48.00
N TYR A 193 -7.45 1.52 48.29
CA TYR A 193 -6.67 2.46 47.48
C TYR A 193 -5.19 2.21 47.78
N TYR A 194 -4.48 1.59 46.85
CA TYR A 194 -3.07 1.27 47.01
C TYR A 194 -2.19 2.29 46.28
N ASP A 195 -1.70 3.11 47.11
CA ASP A 195 -0.54 3.99 47.15
C ASP A 195 -0.11 4.73 45.86
N ILE A 196 -0.70 5.89 45.77
CA ILE A 196 0.08 7.08 45.43
C ILE A 196 0.67 7.58 46.79
N PRO A 197 1.98 7.85 46.90
CA PRO A 197 2.55 8.50 48.07
C PRO A 197 1.74 9.73 48.47
N GLU A 198 1.62 10.00 49.78
CA GLU A 198 0.69 11.02 50.29
C GLU A 198 0.96 12.42 49.72
N ASP A 199 2.21 12.71 49.43
CA ASP A 199 2.69 13.90 48.75
C ASP A 199 2.29 13.96 47.25
N ALA A 200 2.18 12.83 46.57
CA ALA A 200 1.70 12.74 45.18
C ALA A 200 0.16 12.77 45.08
N ARG A 201 -0.57 12.39 46.12
CA ARG A 201 -2.05 12.47 46.20
C ARG A 201 -2.54 13.92 46.08
N ALA A 202 -1.93 14.81 46.84
CA ALA A 202 -2.29 16.24 46.82
C ALA A 202 -1.94 16.93 45.50
N ALA A 203 -0.89 16.47 44.80
CA ALA A 203 -0.50 16.98 43.52
C ALA A 203 -1.31 16.38 42.34
N ALA A 204 -1.77 15.11 42.47
CA ALA A 204 -2.49 14.40 41.41
C ALA A 204 -4.02 14.65 41.44
N ASP A 205 -4.59 15.09 42.54
CA ASP A 205 -6.02 15.36 42.66
C ASP A 205 -6.34 16.67 43.42
N PRO A 206 -5.87 17.82 42.94
CA PRO A 206 -6.08 19.10 43.61
C PRO A 206 -7.56 19.50 43.71
N ASN A 207 -8.46 18.84 42.99
CA ASN A 207 -9.88 19.15 42.97
C ASN A 207 -10.81 18.01 43.42
N GLY A 208 -10.27 16.94 43.99
CA GLY A 208 -11.07 15.77 44.39
C GLY A 208 -11.68 15.00 43.21
N TYR A 209 -11.15 15.18 42.00
CA TYR A 209 -11.70 14.58 40.77
C TYR A 209 -11.57 13.04 40.79
N VAL A 210 -10.48 12.53 41.29
CA VAL A 210 -10.21 11.08 41.41
C VAL A 210 -11.15 10.49 42.46
N ALA A 211 -11.39 11.19 43.57
CA ALA A 211 -12.33 10.77 44.61
C ALA A 211 -13.77 10.74 44.10
N ALA A 212 -14.16 11.73 43.26
CA ALA A 212 -15.48 11.80 42.65
C ALA A 212 -15.69 10.71 41.59
N LEU A 213 -14.66 10.42 40.74
CA LEU A 213 -14.67 9.33 39.76
C LEU A 213 -14.76 7.96 40.44
N TYR A 214 -14.12 7.80 41.60
CA TYR A 214 -14.17 6.63 42.42
C TYR A 214 -15.57 6.38 43.00
N ALA A 215 -16.18 7.40 43.59
CA ALA A 215 -17.55 7.33 44.10
C ALA A 215 -18.55 6.99 43.00
N SER A 216 -18.38 7.54 41.80
CA SER A 216 -19.21 7.28 40.62
C SER A 216 -19.04 5.84 40.12
N ALA A 217 -17.82 5.35 40.02
CA ALA A 217 -17.53 3.95 39.62
C ALA A 217 -18.09 2.94 40.62
N MET A 218 -18.03 3.24 41.92
CA MET A 218 -18.61 2.41 42.96
C MET A 218 -20.12 2.38 42.93
N ALA A 219 -20.77 3.51 42.67
CA ALA A 219 -22.22 3.59 42.49
C ALA A 219 -22.68 2.74 41.31
N ALA A 220 -22.00 2.87 40.17
CA ALA A 220 -22.29 2.09 38.94
C ALA A 220 -22.08 0.57 39.16
N MET A 221 -21.08 0.17 39.91
CA MET A 221 -20.81 -1.24 40.20
C MET A 221 -21.84 -1.83 41.21
N THR A 222 -22.31 -1.04 42.13
CA THR A 222 -23.38 -1.44 43.06
C THR A 222 -24.72 -1.64 42.36
N ASP A 223 -25.00 -0.84 41.32
CA ASP A 223 -26.19 -1.00 40.48
C ASP A 223 -26.12 -2.22 39.54
N LEU A 224 -24.93 -2.62 39.11
CA LEU A 224 -24.70 -3.82 38.29
C LEU A 224 -24.80 -5.14 39.06
N LEU A 225 -24.68 -5.09 40.40
CA LEU A 225 -24.75 -6.23 41.33
C LEU A 225 -26.14 -6.41 41.97
N ARG A 226 -27.11 -5.54 41.64
CA ARG A 226 -28.55 -5.65 42.01
C ARG A 226 -29.35 -6.21 40.87
#